data_691e61d7cab9723312652d02c0aeb26a
#
_entry.id   691e61d7cab9723312652d02c0aeb26a
#
_cell.length_a   1.000
_cell.length_b   1.000
_cell.length_c   1.000
_cell.angle_alpha   90.00
_cell.angle_beta   90.00
_cell.angle_gamma   90.00
#
_symmetry.space_group_name_H-M   'P 1'
#
loop_
_entity.id
_entity.type
_entity.pdbx_description
1 polymer ?
#
loop_
_entity_poly.entity_id
_entity_poly.type
_entity_poly.pdbx_seq_one_letter_code
_entity_poly.pdbx_strand_id
1 'polypeptide(L)'
;MQGSRVFVALSCLTLAATGCGSEAPPAQNWEVGSGLRLGDDNVVSVAYGAGPGTVVEGNDPRLHDARPPLPGNEGYIQNGTQPQDASLSLAGTVSTKSGLFVDATAAVASPVPLLRVTNTHAAAPAWDALPVFKVDSGGGLLSRGEFVSGNGPLPMSSGVGTRLMWAPARGAFRAGTALDEWDDDNVGEYSWAGGNRTRASAYGAFSFGDQCAASGTVATCFGSANRASGTASFTSGASNIASGFASTAMGYTNTATGQGSVAIGYRVQAEGNYGVALGYRVSTGGRTGSFIWGDESTTTASTSTANNQFMIRAAGGVRLRTSSSLSTGCDLPAGSGVFSCTSDRNLKEDFRDVDGEALLAKVAGLPVASWRYKGEDGQVRHLGPVAQDFRAAFGLGTDDTSIGMLDIDGVNMAAIQALERRTRELHAKSAELDALKAELAALKASVAELKASLPRR
;
A
#
# COMPACT_ATOMS: atom_id res chain seq x y z
N MET A 1 27.39 2.94 64.25
CA MET A 1 26.45 2.36 65.20
C MET A 1 25.23 3.25 65.34
N GLN A 2 24.21 3.04 64.59
CA GLN A 2 22.89 3.65 64.79
C GLN A 2 21.88 2.51 64.69
N GLY A 3 21.30 2.12 65.83
CA GLY A 3 20.30 1.07 65.89
C GLY A 3 18.99 1.53 65.29
N SER A 4 18.54 0.80 64.29
CA SER A 4 17.19 0.97 63.72
C SER A 4 16.15 0.41 64.69
N ARG A 5 15.36 1.33 65.27
CA ARG A 5 14.17 0.98 66.07
C ARG A 5 13.04 0.67 65.11
N VAL A 6 12.59 -0.59 65.14
CA VAL A 6 11.37 -1.02 64.43
C VAL A 6 10.19 -0.73 65.38
N PHE A 7 9.34 0.26 65.02
CA PHE A 7 8.08 0.45 65.74
C PHE A 7 7.03 -0.49 65.14
N VAL A 8 6.55 -1.41 65.98
CA VAL A 8 5.34 -2.16 65.66
C VAL A 8 4.16 -1.39 66.27
N ALA A 9 3.40 -0.73 65.41
CA ALA A 9 2.16 -0.08 65.83
C ALA A 9 1.08 -1.16 66.06
N LEU A 10 0.74 -1.38 67.31
CA LEU A 10 -0.44 -2.16 67.69
C LEU A 10 -1.67 -1.21 67.60
N SER A 11 -2.56 -1.48 66.69
CA SER A 11 -3.87 -0.76 66.62
C SER A 11 -4.73 -1.14 67.82
N CYS A 12 -4.97 -0.19 68.72
CA CYS A 12 -5.96 -0.32 69.75
C CYS A 12 -7.37 -0.30 69.17
N LEU A 13 -8.10 -1.40 69.37
CA LEU A 13 -9.55 -1.42 69.17
C LEU A 13 -10.20 -0.75 70.37
N THR A 14 -10.78 0.45 70.20
CA THR A 14 -11.55 1.11 71.22
C THR A 14 -12.95 0.50 71.29
N LEU A 15 -13.18 -0.22 72.41
CA LEU A 15 -14.56 -0.52 72.85
C LEU A 15 -14.98 0.55 73.83
N ALA A 16 -16.03 1.29 73.50
CA ALA A 16 -16.66 2.23 74.42
C ALA A 16 -17.44 1.47 75.53
N ALA A 17 -17.05 1.66 76.75
CA ALA A 17 -17.87 1.29 77.89
C ALA A 17 -17.96 2.49 78.89
N THR A 18 -19.11 2.98 79.08
CA THR A 18 -19.52 3.97 80.11
C THR A 18 -19.40 3.41 81.52
N GLY A 19 -18.69 4.13 82.41
CA GLY A 19 -18.72 3.85 83.83
C GLY A 19 -17.54 4.43 84.62
N CYS A 20 -17.73 5.50 85.37
CA CYS A 20 -16.81 6.04 86.39
C CYS A 20 -16.55 5.02 87.46
N GLY A 21 -15.26 4.72 87.71
CA GLY A 21 -14.80 4.01 88.88
C GLY A 21 -13.29 4.07 88.92
N SER A 22 -12.72 4.77 89.88
CA SER A 22 -11.31 4.95 90.14
C SER A 22 -10.69 3.69 90.78
N GLU A 23 -10.30 2.74 89.98
CA GLU A 23 -9.33 1.70 90.40
C GLU A 23 -8.37 1.47 89.23
N ALA A 24 -7.06 1.55 89.55
CA ALA A 24 -6.01 1.22 88.56
C ALA A 24 -6.17 -0.24 88.08
N PRO A 25 -6.17 -0.52 86.79
CA PRO A 25 -6.24 -1.89 86.32
C PRO A 25 -5.04 -2.69 86.83
N PRO A 26 -5.23 -3.98 87.20
CA PRO A 26 -4.11 -4.82 87.59
C PRO A 26 -3.09 -4.90 86.48
N ALA A 27 -1.82 -4.91 86.87
CA ALA A 27 -0.68 -5.07 85.95
C ALA A 27 -0.92 -6.28 85.06
N GLN A 28 -1.19 -6.09 83.81
CA GLN A 28 -1.25 -7.19 82.84
C GLN A 28 0.18 -7.70 82.58
N ASN A 29 0.43 -8.91 83.04
CA ASN A 29 1.65 -9.62 82.62
C ASN A 29 1.54 -10.00 81.16
N TRP A 30 2.27 -9.29 80.35
CA TRP A 30 2.39 -9.62 78.93
C TRP A 30 3.47 -10.72 78.78
N GLU A 31 3.07 -11.89 78.30
CA GLU A 31 4.02 -12.85 77.83
C GLU A 31 4.46 -12.53 76.44
N VAL A 32 5.72 -12.23 76.21
CA VAL A 32 6.31 -12.04 74.90
C VAL A 32 6.73 -13.37 74.32
N GLY A 33 6.39 -13.61 73.03
CA GLY A 33 6.78 -14.84 72.32
C GLY A 33 8.29 -14.96 72.16
N SER A 34 8.75 -16.15 71.84
CA SER A 34 10.18 -16.43 71.61
C SER A 34 10.82 -15.48 70.58
N GLY A 35 11.96 -14.95 70.90
CA GLY A 35 12.69 -13.98 70.10
C GLY A 35 12.42 -12.51 70.45
N LEU A 36 11.52 -12.26 71.43
CA LEU A 36 11.24 -10.92 71.93
C LEU A 36 11.58 -10.81 73.42
N ARG A 37 11.95 -9.61 73.86
CA ARG A 37 12.22 -9.29 75.26
C ARG A 37 11.40 -8.01 75.60
N LEU A 38 10.71 -8.08 76.71
CA LEU A 38 10.06 -6.90 77.31
C LEU A 38 11.08 -6.26 78.29
N GLY A 39 11.39 -4.97 78.05
CA GLY A 39 12.22 -4.20 78.92
C GLY A 39 11.45 -3.64 80.08
N ASP A 40 12.14 -3.19 81.13
CA ASP A 40 11.58 -2.56 82.34
C ASP A 40 10.82 -1.24 82.02
N ASP A 41 11.02 -0.72 80.82
CA ASP A 41 10.38 0.46 80.26
C ASP A 41 9.11 0.14 79.45
N ASN A 42 8.60 -1.12 79.51
CA ASN A 42 7.52 -1.64 78.69
C ASN A 42 7.75 -1.58 77.16
N VAL A 43 8.99 -1.51 76.73
CA VAL A 43 9.33 -1.56 75.32
C VAL A 43 9.65 -3.02 74.92
N VAL A 44 8.97 -3.51 73.90
CA VAL A 44 9.27 -4.82 73.31
C VAL A 44 10.45 -4.67 72.37
N SER A 45 11.52 -5.36 72.65
CA SER A 45 12.71 -5.39 71.82
C SER A 45 13.00 -6.81 71.28
N VAL A 46 13.76 -6.92 70.19
CA VAL A 46 14.19 -8.22 69.69
C VAL A 46 15.32 -8.76 70.54
N ALA A 47 15.13 -9.99 71.06
CA ALA A 47 16.14 -10.67 71.85
C ALA A 47 17.16 -11.36 70.89
N TYR A 48 18.28 -10.73 70.64
CA TYR A 48 19.36 -11.32 69.88
C TYR A 48 20.20 -12.23 70.73
N GLY A 49 20.61 -13.40 70.22
CA GLY A 49 21.52 -14.33 70.98
C GLY A 49 21.63 -15.71 70.35
N ALA A 50 22.51 -16.54 70.92
CA ALA A 50 22.79 -17.87 70.42
C ALA A 50 21.96 -18.99 71.13
N GLY A 51 21.07 -18.62 72.08
CA GLY A 51 20.25 -19.57 72.83
C GLY A 51 18.89 -19.89 72.28
N PRO A 52 18.20 -20.91 72.80
CA PRO A 52 16.81 -21.17 72.41
C PRO A 52 15.91 -19.99 72.72
N GLY A 53 15.04 -19.57 71.76
CA GLY A 53 14.11 -18.46 71.94
C GLY A 53 14.71 -17.07 71.62
N THR A 54 15.90 -16.95 71.06
CA THR A 54 16.51 -15.70 70.61
C THR A 54 16.49 -15.57 69.06
N VAL A 55 16.44 -14.36 68.54
CA VAL A 55 16.59 -14.09 67.11
C VAL A 55 18.06 -13.94 66.76
N VAL A 56 18.47 -14.52 65.64
CA VAL A 56 19.87 -14.51 65.19
C VAL A 56 20.19 -13.18 64.52
N GLU A 57 21.29 -12.51 64.96
CA GLU A 57 21.76 -11.30 64.26
C GLU A 57 22.35 -11.62 62.87
N GLY A 58 22.32 -10.69 61.97
CA GLY A 58 22.79 -10.88 60.58
C GLY A 58 24.28 -11.20 60.43
N ASN A 59 25.07 -11.06 61.51
CA ASN A 59 26.48 -11.43 61.58
C ASN A 59 26.73 -12.75 62.37
N ASP A 60 25.68 -13.47 62.74
CA ASP A 60 25.80 -14.74 63.42
C ASP A 60 26.45 -15.78 62.53
N PRO A 61 27.54 -16.48 63.02
CA PRO A 61 28.19 -17.52 62.21
C PRO A 61 27.27 -18.65 61.75
N ARG A 62 26.12 -18.85 62.39
CA ARG A 62 25.11 -19.83 62.02
C ARG A 62 24.38 -19.46 60.74
N LEU A 63 24.37 -18.17 60.40
CA LEU A 63 23.81 -17.63 59.12
C LEU A 63 24.79 -17.78 57.97
N HIS A 64 26.08 -18.02 58.26
CA HIS A 64 27.14 -18.19 57.27
C HIS A 64 27.56 -19.67 57.11
N ASP A 65 26.77 -20.59 57.67
CA ASP A 65 27.06 -21.99 57.56
C ASP A 65 26.90 -22.50 56.14
N ALA A 66 28.02 -22.81 55.50
CA ALA A 66 28.08 -23.26 54.10
C ALA A 66 27.60 -24.73 53.91
N ARG A 67 26.81 -25.26 54.85
CA ARG A 67 26.24 -26.59 54.64
C ARG A 67 25.20 -26.55 53.51
N PRO A 68 25.25 -27.51 52.57
CA PRO A 68 24.19 -27.61 51.57
C PRO A 68 22.83 -27.76 52.28
N PRO A 69 21.77 -27.14 51.80
CA PRO A 69 20.43 -27.26 52.33
C PRO A 69 20.07 -28.75 52.43
N LEU A 70 19.56 -29.19 53.59
CA LEU A 70 19.04 -30.54 53.71
C LEU A 70 17.97 -30.80 52.68
N PRO A 71 17.96 -31.93 51.96
CA PRO A 71 16.91 -32.27 51.02
C PRO A 71 15.54 -32.16 51.71
N GLY A 72 14.66 -31.31 51.20
CA GLY A 72 13.32 -31.08 51.76
C GLY A 72 13.12 -29.73 52.45
N ASN A 73 14.11 -28.87 52.57
CA ASN A 73 13.94 -27.50 53.09
C ASN A 73 13.56 -26.54 51.98
N GLU A 74 12.28 -26.46 51.65
CA GLU A 74 11.73 -25.54 50.65
C GLU A 74 11.76 -24.13 51.23
N GLY A 75 12.74 -23.31 50.87
CA GLY A 75 12.67 -21.90 51.18
C GLY A 75 13.95 -21.21 51.68
N TYR A 76 15.11 -21.80 51.54
CA TYR A 76 16.36 -21.18 51.99
C TYR A 76 17.05 -20.44 50.81
N ILE A 77 16.93 -19.14 50.77
CA ILE A 77 17.73 -18.26 49.91
C ILE A 77 18.86 -17.70 50.73
N GLN A 78 20.10 -18.05 50.45
CA GLN A 78 21.25 -17.44 51.08
C GLN A 78 21.46 -16.01 50.56
N ASN A 79 21.45 -15.02 51.46
CA ASN A 79 21.84 -13.64 51.16
C ASN A 79 23.38 -13.54 51.14
N GLY A 80 24.05 -14.19 50.20
CA GLY A 80 25.49 -14.08 50.00
C GLY A 80 25.82 -13.17 48.82
N THR A 81 26.97 -12.48 48.87
CA THR A 81 27.48 -11.65 47.76
C THR A 81 28.17 -12.47 46.67
N GLN A 82 28.29 -13.79 46.84
CA GLN A 82 28.88 -14.68 45.84
C GLN A 82 27.79 -15.37 45.00
N PRO A 83 28.02 -15.54 43.69
CA PRO A 83 27.13 -16.30 42.85
C PRO A 83 26.92 -17.72 43.39
N GLN A 84 25.70 -18.14 43.52
CA GLN A 84 25.34 -19.49 43.98
C GLN A 84 24.77 -20.30 42.82
N ASP A 85 25.25 -21.52 42.61
CA ASP A 85 24.60 -22.52 41.75
C ASP A 85 23.38 -23.08 42.50
N ALA A 86 22.35 -22.23 42.62
CA ALA A 86 21.11 -22.59 43.30
C ALA A 86 19.92 -22.57 42.37
N SER A 87 19.07 -23.57 42.44
CA SER A 87 17.76 -23.57 41.84
C SER A 87 16.69 -23.22 42.86
N LEU A 88 15.86 -22.21 42.60
CA LEU A 88 14.69 -21.88 43.40
C LEU A 88 13.48 -22.64 42.84
N SER A 89 12.93 -23.59 43.59
CA SER A 89 11.68 -24.25 43.24
C SER A 89 10.58 -23.75 44.16
N LEU A 90 9.56 -23.14 43.63
CA LEU A 90 8.42 -22.60 44.36
C LEU A 90 7.13 -23.22 43.84
N ALA A 91 6.29 -23.72 44.72
CA ALA A 91 4.95 -24.23 44.43
C ALA A 91 3.90 -23.08 44.34
N GLY A 92 4.33 -21.82 44.23
CA GLY A 92 3.48 -20.64 44.25
C GLY A 92 4.02 -19.49 43.42
N THR A 93 3.58 -18.29 43.74
CA THR A 93 3.92 -17.05 43.00
C THR A 93 5.15 -16.37 43.57
N VAL A 94 6.11 -15.97 42.76
CA VAL A 94 7.18 -15.03 43.15
C VAL A 94 6.65 -13.61 43.03
N SER A 95 6.59 -12.90 44.17
CA SER A 95 6.25 -11.46 44.19
C SER A 95 7.46 -10.67 44.69
N THR A 96 7.89 -9.68 43.89
CA THR A 96 8.98 -8.78 44.27
C THR A 96 8.47 -7.35 44.30
N LYS A 97 8.91 -6.53 45.26
CA LYS A 97 8.53 -5.11 45.38
C LYS A 97 9.32 -4.19 44.41
N SER A 98 10.50 -4.63 43.98
CA SER A 98 11.45 -3.78 43.23
C SER A 98 11.87 -4.34 41.86
N GLY A 99 11.33 -5.48 41.46
CA GLY A 99 11.64 -6.13 40.18
C GLY A 99 12.50 -7.39 40.36
N LEU A 100 12.48 -8.24 39.33
CA LEU A 100 13.35 -9.44 39.19
C LEU A 100 14.45 -9.07 38.18
N PHE A 101 15.69 -9.08 38.60
CA PHE A 101 16.86 -8.89 37.75
C PHE A 101 17.45 -10.25 37.41
N VAL A 102 17.65 -10.52 36.12
CA VAL A 102 18.30 -11.71 35.59
C VAL A 102 19.52 -11.24 34.80
N ASP A 103 20.73 -11.51 35.35
CA ASP A 103 21.99 -11.06 34.75
C ASP A 103 22.88 -12.28 34.44
N ALA A 104 23.50 -12.26 33.26
CA ALA A 104 24.50 -13.26 32.87
C ALA A 104 25.90 -12.64 32.96
N THR A 105 26.61 -12.90 34.04
CA THR A 105 27.93 -12.33 34.30
C THR A 105 29.08 -13.06 33.61
N ALA A 106 28.84 -14.22 33.02
CA ALA A 106 29.88 -15.03 32.36
C ALA A 106 29.80 -14.91 30.83
N ALA A 107 30.96 -14.67 30.18
CA ALA A 107 31.08 -14.80 28.73
C ALA A 107 30.88 -16.26 28.33
N VAL A 108 29.84 -16.58 27.59
CA VAL A 108 29.53 -17.91 27.09
C VAL A 108 29.74 -17.97 25.57
N ALA A 109 30.32 -19.08 25.12
CA ALA A 109 30.59 -19.29 23.68
C ALA A 109 29.32 -19.47 22.84
N SER A 110 28.19 -19.70 23.48
CA SER A 110 26.86 -19.82 22.85
C SER A 110 25.81 -19.14 23.72
N PRO A 111 24.74 -18.55 23.12
CA PRO A 111 23.67 -17.93 23.88
C PRO A 111 23.02 -18.94 24.87
N VAL A 112 22.98 -18.58 26.13
CA VAL A 112 22.30 -19.35 27.17
C VAL A 112 20.95 -18.71 27.52
N PRO A 113 19.94 -19.50 27.93
CA PRO A 113 18.67 -18.93 28.35
C PRO A 113 18.82 -18.16 29.66
N LEU A 114 18.48 -16.85 29.65
CA LEU A 114 18.39 -16.02 30.87
C LEU A 114 17.03 -16.16 31.55
N LEU A 115 15.96 -16.22 30.74
CA LEU A 115 14.62 -16.49 31.22
C LEU A 115 14.01 -17.58 30.35
N ARG A 116 13.50 -18.63 30.99
CA ARG A 116 12.86 -19.76 30.32
C ARG A 116 11.58 -20.14 31.04
N VAL A 117 10.46 -20.14 30.32
CA VAL A 117 9.19 -20.71 30.77
C VAL A 117 8.93 -21.95 29.95
N THR A 118 8.73 -23.08 30.63
CA THR A 118 8.47 -24.39 29.99
C THR A 118 7.10 -24.88 30.47
N ASN A 119 6.26 -25.33 29.54
CA ASN A 119 5.06 -26.08 29.92
C ASN A 119 5.43 -27.53 30.14
N THR A 120 5.18 -28.03 31.34
CA THR A 120 5.50 -29.43 31.73
C THR A 120 4.24 -30.23 32.05
N HIS A 121 3.08 -29.78 31.60
CA HIS A 121 1.83 -30.51 31.85
C HIS A 121 1.86 -31.88 31.21
N ALA A 122 1.49 -32.92 31.97
CA ALA A 122 1.63 -34.33 31.56
C ALA A 122 0.83 -34.74 30.32
N ALA A 123 -0.18 -33.95 29.91
CA ALA A 123 -0.97 -34.16 28.70
C ALA A 123 -0.47 -33.32 27.51
N ALA A 124 0.62 -32.56 27.67
CA ALA A 124 1.16 -31.74 26.62
C ALA A 124 1.79 -32.59 25.49
N PRO A 125 1.61 -32.25 24.23
CA PRO A 125 2.27 -32.90 23.10
C PRO A 125 3.80 -32.91 23.27
N ALA A 126 4.50 -33.86 22.66
CA ALA A 126 5.95 -34.05 22.84
C ALA A 126 6.82 -32.80 22.56
N TRP A 127 6.32 -31.84 21.75
CA TRP A 127 6.97 -30.54 21.51
C TRP A 127 6.81 -29.54 22.65
N ASP A 128 5.89 -29.76 23.61
CA ASP A 128 5.66 -28.90 24.78
C ASP A 128 6.77 -29.01 25.84
N ALA A 129 7.62 -30.04 25.78
CA ALA A 129 8.84 -30.09 26.57
C ALA A 129 9.85 -28.98 26.23
N LEU A 130 9.61 -28.23 25.17
CA LEU A 130 10.43 -27.11 24.76
C LEU A 130 9.92 -25.80 25.41
N PRO A 131 10.77 -24.77 25.59
CA PRO A 131 10.34 -23.51 26.19
C PRO A 131 9.25 -22.81 25.37
N VAL A 132 8.17 -22.40 26.04
CA VAL A 132 7.09 -21.57 25.43
C VAL A 132 7.44 -20.09 25.39
N PHE A 133 8.33 -19.67 26.32
CA PHE A 133 8.91 -18.33 26.33
C PHE A 133 10.38 -18.43 26.77
N LYS A 134 11.29 -17.77 26.05
CA LYS A 134 12.73 -17.78 26.32
C LYS A 134 13.31 -16.40 25.94
N VAL A 135 14.16 -15.87 26.81
CA VAL A 135 15.12 -14.81 26.53
C VAL A 135 16.51 -15.35 26.73
N ASP A 136 17.44 -15.17 25.83
CA ASP A 136 18.79 -15.62 25.94
C ASP A 136 19.82 -14.48 26.03
N SER A 137 21.04 -14.84 26.41
CA SER A 137 22.16 -13.90 26.63
C SER A 137 22.62 -13.19 25.31
N GLY A 138 22.25 -13.69 24.17
CA GLY A 138 22.49 -13.04 22.87
C GLY A 138 21.41 -12.05 22.48
N GLY A 139 20.40 -11.80 23.32
CA GLY A 139 19.26 -10.91 23.04
C GLY A 139 18.13 -11.60 22.25
N GLY A 140 18.22 -12.91 22.04
CA GLY A 140 17.18 -13.69 21.37
C GLY A 140 15.92 -13.82 22.22
N LEU A 141 14.75 -13.55 21.63
CA LEU A 141 13.43 -13.74 22.21
C LEU A 141 12.67 -14.82 21.43
N LEU A 142 12.22 -15.87 22.12
CA LEU A 142 11.33 -16.87 21.56
C LEU A 142 10.03 -16.91 22.36
N SER A 143 8.92 -16.76 21.68
CA SER A 143 7.59 -17.09 22.20
C SER A 143 6.89 -18.02 21.21
N ARG A 144 6.39 -19.15 21.68
CA ARG A 144 5.69 -20.14 20.85
C ARG A 144 4.50 -20.75 21.56
N GLY A 145 3.62 -21.34 20.79
CA GLY A 145 2.46 -22.05 21.25
C GLY A 145 1.82 -22.83 20.11
N GLU A 146 0.74 -23.50 20.37
CA GLU A 146 0.00 -24.28 19.39
C GLU A 146 -0.95 -23.39 18.61
N PHE A 147 -1.00 -23.61 17.28
CA PHE A 147 -2.03 -23.03 16.41
C PHE A 147 -3.32 -23.86 16.52
N VAL A 148 -4.45 -23.20 16.74
CA VAL A 148 -5.78 -23.81 16.83
C VAL A 148 -6.66 -23.22 15.76
N SER A 149 -6.91 -23.97 14.69
CA SER A 149 -7.81 -23.55 13.61
C SER A 149 -9.23 -23.30 14.14
N GLY A 150 -9.89 -22.27 13.60
CA GLY A 150 -11.25 -21.91 14.00
C GLY A 150 -11.30 -20.98 15.22
N ASN A 151 -10.52 -19.91 15.20
CA ASN A 151 -10.51 -18.87 16.24
C ASN A 151 -10.06 -19.36 17.63
N GLY A 152 -8.88 -19.97 17.71
CA GLY A 152 -8.26 -20.33 18.98
C GLY A 152 -8.18 -19.15 19.97
N PRO A 153 -8.07 -19.42 21.29
CA PRO A 153 -8.16 -18.39 22.33
C PRO A 153 -7.07 -17.32 22.21
N LEU A 154 -7.40 -16.09 22.53
CA LEU A 154 -6.42 -15.00 22.66
C LEU A 154 -5.76 -15.01 24.04
N PRO A 155 -4.47 -14.60 24.14
CA PRO A 155 -3.74 -14.59 25.40
C PRO A 155 -4.18 -13.48 26.36
N MET A 156 -4.90 -12.47 25.87
CA MET A 156 -5.31 -11.30 26.64
C MET A 156 -6.77 -10.94 26.39
N SER A 157 -7.35 -10.31 27.40
CA SER A 157 -8.71 -9.75 27.33
C SER A 157 -8.83 -8.68 26.26
N SER A 158 -10.05 -8.55 25.75
CA SER A 158 -10.56 -7.45 24.94
C SER A 158 -10.44 -6.08 25.63
N GLY A 159 -10.69 -5.01 24.88
CA GLY A 159 -10.84 -3.65 25.38
C GLY A 159 -9.65 -2.73 25.16
N VAL A 160 -9.76 -1.56 25.79
CA VAL A 160 -8.84 -0.42 25.59
C VAL A 160 -7.45 -0.68 26.15
N GLY A 161 -6.40 -0.33 25.41
CA GLY A 161 -5.04 -0.32 25.94
C GLY A 161 -3.95 -0.35 24.90
N THR A 162 -2.75 0.04 25.34
CA THR A 162 -1.51 -0.11 24.58
C THR A 162 -0.84 -1.42 24.97
N ARG A 163 -0.55 -2.27 24.00
CA ARG A 163 -0.03 -3.62 24.25
C ARG A 163 0.76 -4.21 23.09
N LEU A 164 1.63 -5.15 23.43
CA LEU A 164 2.26 -6.10 22.51
C LEU A 164 1.64 -7.47 22.77
N MET A 165 1.09 -8.09 21.74
CA MET A 165 0.41 -9.38 21.85
C MET A 165 0.87 -10.30 20.72
N TRP A 166 1.34 -11.50 21.11
CA TRP A 166 1.48 -12.64 20.25
C TRP A 166 0.43 -13.68 20.64
N ALA A 167 -0.42 -14.04 19.71
CA ALA A 167 -1.46 -15.05 19.88
C ALA A 167 -1.09 -16.30 19.06
N PRO A 168 -0.31 -17.25 19.63
CA PRO A 168 0.14 -18.43 18.89
C PRO A 168 -1.03 -19.28 18.39
N ALA A 169 -2.11 -19.39 19.16
CA ALA A 169 -3.30 -20.13 18.77
C ALA A 169 -3.96 -19.61 17.47
N ARG A 170 -3.68 -18.37 17.07
CA ARG A 170 -4.14 -17.79 15.80
C ARG A 170 -2.98 -17.42 14.85
N GLY A 171 -1.73 -17.64 15.27
CA GLY A 171 -0.56 -17.14 14.54
C GLY A 171 -0.56 -15.62 14.37
N ALA A 172 -1.23 -14.89 15.27
CA ALA A 172 -1.51 -13.48 15.12
C ALA A 172 -0.62 -12.58 15.99
N PHE A 173 -0.25 -11.40 15.46
CA PHE A 173 0.58 -10.42 16.13
C PHE A 173 -0.07 -9.04 16.21
N ARG A 174 0.06 -8.37 17.35
CA ARG A 174 -0.45 -7.03 17.62
C ARG A 174 0.57 -6.20 18.38
N ALA A 175 0.76 -4.92 17.96
CA ALA A 175 1.63 -3.98 18.65
C ALA A 175 1.10 -2.55 18.51
N GLY A 176 0.75 -1.88 19.62
CA GLY A 176 0.25 -0.52 19.63
C GLY A 176 -0.96 -0.33 20.53
N THR A 177 -1.87 0.58 20.16
CA THR A 177 -3.05 0.94 20.93
C THR A 177 -4.34 0.54 20.22
N ALA A 178 -5.28 -0.07 20.94
CA ALA A 178 -6.61 -0.41 20.45
C ALA A 178 -7.69 0.04 21.44
N LEU A 179 -8.92 0.21 20.98
CA LEU A 179 -10.11 0.29 21.80
C LEU A 179 -10.78 -1.09 21.84
N ASP A 180 -11.40 -1.50 20.74
CA ASP A 180 -12.05 -2.79 20.50
C ASP A 180 -11.51 -3.53 19.25
N GLU A 181 -10.60 -2.87 18.51
CA GLU A 181 -10.11 -3.37 17.23
C GLU A 181 -9.32 -4.68 17.35
N TRP A 182 -8.88 -5.06 18.57
CA TRP A 182 -8.17 -6.31 18.87
C TRP A 182 -8.98 -7.24 19.78
N ASP A 183 -10.27 -7.03 19.87
CA ASP A 183 -11.18 -7.98 20.54
C ASP A 183 -11.32 -9.25 19.72
N ASP A 184 -11.87 -10.29 20.29
CA ASP A 184 -11.80 -11.67 19.81
C ASP A 184 -12.24 -11.80 18.33
N ASP A 185 -13.36 -11.19 17.95
CA ASP A 185 -13.90 -11.21 16.59
C ASP A 185 -13.08 -10.39 15.58
N ASN A 186 -12.14 -9.58 16.05
CA ASN A 186 -11.35 -8.64 15.26
C ASN A 186 -9.90 -9.11 15.03
N VAL A 187 -9.55 -10.30 15.50
CA VAL A 187 -8.21 -10.90 15.33
C VAL A 187 -8.30 -12.11 14.41
N GLY A 188 -7.99 -11.91 13.14
CA GLY A 188 -7.94 -13.00 12.15
C GLY A 188 -6.76 -13.95 12.36
N GLU A 189 -6.88 -15.19 11.88
CA GLU A 189 -5.78 -16.14 11.83
C GLU A 189 -4.66 -15.62 10.92
N TYR A 190 -3.40 -15.82 11.33
CA TYR A 190 -2.18 -15.37 10.63
C TYR A 190 -2.14 -13.86 10.35
N SER A 191 -2.90 -13.07 11.12
CA SER A 191 -3.05 -11.63 10.88
C SER A 191 -2.08 -10.79 11.72
N TRP A 192 -1.68 -9.64 11.16
CA TRP A 192 -0.84 -8.67 11.85
C TRP A 192 -1.50 -7.30 11.89
N ALA A 193 -1.53 -6.65 13.07
CA ALA A 193 -1.95 -5.27 13.19
C ALA A 193 -1.01 -4.48 14.11
N GLY A 194 -0.65 -3.27 13.69
CA GLY A 194 0.26 -2.39 14.44
C GLY A 194 -0.09 -0.91 14.29
N GLY A 195 0.14 -0.14 15.36
CA GLY A 195 -0.14 1.28 15.41
C GLY A 195 -1.34 1.63 16.26
N ASN A 196 -2.11 2.64 15.88
CA ASN A 196 -3.25 3.13 16.64
C ASN A 196 -4.57 2.66 16.00
N ARG A 197 -5.40 1.96 16.75
CA ARG A 197 -6.75 1.53 16.35
C ARG A 197 -6.78 0.80 14.99
N THR A 198 -5.79 -0.04 14.74
CA THR A 198 -5.70 -0.83 13.52
C THR A 198 -6.42 -2.16 13.67
N ARG A 199 -7.10 -2.62 12.62
CA ARG A 199 -7.86 -3.89 12.61
C ARG A 199 -7.36 -4.80 11.48
N ALA A 200 -7.06 -6.05 11.81
CA ALA A 200 -6.73 -7.13 10.87
C ALA A 200 -7.59 -8.34 11.23
N SER A 201 -8.85 -8.36 10.76
CA SER A 201 -9.87 -9.30 11.24
C SER A 201 -10.04 -10.52 10.33
N ALA A 202 -9.47 -10.53 9.14
CA ALA A 202 -9.55 -11.67 8.23
C ALA A 202 -8.29 -12.53 8.27
N TYR A 203 -8.39 -13.74 7.72
CA TYR A 203 -7.26 -14.65 7.52
C TYR A 203 -6.13 -13.98 6.72
N GLY A 204 -4.91 -14.03 7.24
CA GLY A 204 -3.73 -13.45 6.60
C GLY A 204 -3.76 -11.92 6.41
N ALA A 205 -4.67 -11.21 7.07
CA ALA A 205 -4.80 -9.77 6.93
C ALA A 205 -3.63 -9.03 7.59
N PHE A 206 -3.18 -7.93 6.96
CA PHE A 206 -2.13 -7.06 7.48
C PHE A 206 -2.62 -5.62 7.58
N SER A 207 -2.48 -4.98 8.75
CA SER A 207 -2.92 -3.60 8.99
C SER A 207 -1.91 -2.82 9.82
N PHE A 208 -1.45 -1.67 9.32
CA PHE A 208 -0.47 -0.85 10.02
C PHE A 208 -0.72 0.65 9.84
N GLY A 209 -0.68 1.42 10.94
CA GLY A 209 -0.83 2.86 10.92
C GLY A 209 -1.83 3.39 11.93
N ASP A 210 -2.74 4.27 11.50
CA ASP A 210 -3.79 4.84 12.31
C ASP A 210 -5.18 4.53 11.75
N GLN A 211 -6.06 3.90 12.51
CA GLN A 211 -7.43 3.57 12.13
C GLN A 211 -7.55 2.80 10.79
N CYS A 212 -6.54 2.02 10.48
CA CYS A 212 -6.46 1.21 9.26
C CYS A 212 -7.20 -0.11 9.48
N ALA A 213 -8.03 -0.54 8.51
CA ALA A 213 -8.82 -1.76 8.63
C ALA A 213 -8.63 -2.70 7.43
N ALA A 214 -8.01 -3.85 7.67
CA ALA A 214 -7.90 -4.96 6.72
C ALA A 214 -8.88 -6.06 7.14
N SER A 215 -10.02 -6.14 6.46
CA SER A 215 -11.09 -7.09 6.75
C SER A 215 -11.36 -8.10 5.63
N GLY A 216 -10.68 -7.98 4.49
CA GLY A 216 -10.67 -8.99 3.45
C GLY A 216 -9.61 -10.06 3.71
N THR A 217 -9.84 -11.29 3.29
CA THR A 217 -8.84 -12.36 3.33
C THR A 217 -7.57 -11.94 2.58
N VAL A 218 -6.40 -12.08 3.22
CA VAL A 218 -5.08 -11.62 2.75
C VAL A 218 -5.03 -10.15 2.32
N ALA A 219 -5.94 -9.33 2.84
CA ALA A 219 -5.97 -7.90 2.55
C ALA A 219 -4.88 -7.15 3.32
N THR A 220 -4.40 -6.07 2.73
CA THR A 220 -3.34 -5.24 3.30
C THR A 220 -3.76 -3.79 3.39
N CYS A 221 -3.54 -3.17 4.56
CA CYS A 221 -3.90 -1.79 4.85
C CYS A 221 -2.74 -1.04 5.49
N PHE A 222 -2.28 0.06 4.86
CA PHE A 222 -1.25 0.94 5.40
C PHE A 222 -1.71 2.39 5.47
N GLY A 223 -1.31 3.12 6.52
CA GLY A 223 -1.51 4.56 6.63
C GLY A 223 -2.64 4.95 7.54
N SER A 224 -3.49 5.93 7.17
CA SER A 224 -4.50 6.47 8.06
C SER A 224 -5.92 6.32 7.49
N ALA A 225 -6.84 5.82 8.31
CA ALA A 225 -8.27 5.70 7.99
C ALA A 225 -8.57 4.96 6.67
N ASN A 226 -7.69 4.05 6.27
CA ASN A 226 -7.87 3.23 5.08
C ASN A 226 -8.70 1.98 5.37
N ARG A 227 -9.35 1.45 4.35
CA ARG A 227 -10.14 0.22 4.44
C ARG A 227 -9.88 -0.72 3.27
N ALA A 228 -9.28 -1.87 3.55
CA ALA A 228 -9.06 -2.97 2.62
C ALA A 228 -10.04 -4.11 2.97
N SER A 229 -11.21 -4.16 2.32
CA SER A 229 -12.26 -5.11 2.62
C SER A 229 -12.48 -6.18 1.55
N GLY A 230 -11.91 -6.00 0.37
CA GLY A 230 -11.89 -7.04 -0.66
C GLY A 230 -10.84 -8.10 -0.36
N THR A 231 -11.10 -9.35 -0.73
CA THR A 231 -10.07 -10.40 -0.70
C THR A 231 -8.87 -9.99 -1.53
N ALA A 232 -7.66 -10.15 -1.01
CA ALA A 232 -6.39 -9.74 -1.62
C ALA A 232 -6.33 -8.23 -2.00
N SER A 233 -7.14 -7.40 -1.36
CA SER A 233 -7.14 -5.95 -1.62
C SER A 233 -5.99 -5.23 -0.92
N PHE A 234 -5.58 -4.10 -1.48
CA PHE A 234 -4.49 -3.28 -0.96
C PHE A 234 -4.89 -1.81 -0.83
N THR A 235 -4.60 -1.20 0.33
CA THR A 235 -4.76 0.25 0.53
C THR A 235 -3.50 0.86 1.13
N SER A 236 -3.14 2.08 0.67
CA SER A 236 -2.03 2.85 1.24
C SER A 236 -2.28 4.34 1.13
N GLY A 237 -1.88 5.12 2.13
CA GLY A 237 -2.09 6.56 2.21
C GLY A 237 -3.17 6.93 3.22
N ALA A 238 -4.17 7.76 2.84
CA ALA A 238 -5.21 8.17 3.77
C ALA A 238 -6.62 8.13 3.17
N SER A 239 -7.57 7.61 3.96
CA SER A 239 -9.00 7.55 3.62
C SER A 239 -9.31 6.80 2.31
N ASN A 240 -8.50 5.79 1.96
CA ASN A 240 -8.72 4.98 0.77
C ASN A 240 -9.58 3.75 1.07
N ILE A 241 -10.37 3.32 0.09
CA ILE A 241 -11.22 2.13 0.17
C ILE A 241 -10.90 1.18 -0.99
N ALA A 242 -10.51 -0.05 -0.69
CA ALA A 242 -10.37 -1.14 -1.65
C ALA A 242 -11.30 -2.28 -1.25
N SER A 243 -12.44 -2.40 -1.92
CA SER A 243 -13.47 -3.39 -1.60
C SER A 243 -13.68 -4.45 -2.69
N GLY A 244 -13.16 -4.23 -3.89
CA GLY A 244 -13.15 -5.24 -4.94
C GLY A 244 -12.15 -6.36 -4.66
N PHE A 245 -12.40 -7.56 -5.18
CA PHE A 245 -11.41 -8.65 -5.17
C PHE A 245 -10.12 -8.19 -5.86
N ALA A 246 -8.97 -8.38 -5.22
CA ALA A 246 -7.64 -7.96 -5.70
C ALA A 246 -7.55 -6.47 -6.13
N SER A 247 -8.37 -5.61 -5.53
CA SER A 247 -8.38 -4.19 -5.85
C SER A 247 -7.30 -3.40 -5.08
N THR A 248 -6.84 -2.29 -5.66
CA THR A 248 -5.80 -1.43 -5.10
C THR A 248 -6.28 0.01 -5.03
N ALA A 249 -6.17 0.66 -3.85
CA ALA A 249 -6.47 2.08 -3.67
C ALA A 249 -5.31 2.77 -2.92
N MET A 250 -4.64 3.75 -3.57
CA MET A 250 -3.45 4.41 -3.02
C MET A 250 -3.51 5.92 -3.17
N GLY A 251 -3.07 6.65 -2.16
CA GLY A 251 -3.03 8.10 -2.13
C GLY A 251 -4.06 8.68 -1.15
N TYR A 252 -4.95 9.56 -1.59
CA TYR A 252 -5.89 10.24 -0.70
C TYR A 252 -7.34 10.14 -1.19
N THR A 253 -8.21 9.55 -0.37
CA THR A 253 -9.67 9.45 -0.60
C THR A 253 -10.00 8.76 -1.94
N ASN A 254 -9.29 7.68 -2.26
CA ASN A 254 -9.52 6.89 -3.46
C ASN A 254 -10.40 5.68 -3.16
N THR A 255 -11.16 5.24 -4.15
CA THR A 255 -12.09 4.11 -4.02
C THR A 255 -11.88 3.13 -5.18
N ALA A 256 -11.59 1.86 -4.86
CA ALA A 256 -11.46 0.77 -5.82
C ALA A 256 -12.45 -0.34 -5.45
N THR A 257 -13.58 -0.41 -6.16
CA THR A 257 -14.67 -1.37 -5.89
C THR A 257 -14.79 -2.45 -6.93
N GLY A 258 -14.26 -2.23 -8.14
CA GLY A 258 -14.25 -3.25 -9.18
C GLY A 258 -13.25 -4.38 -8.87
N GLN A 259 -13.54 -5.57 -9.35
CA GLN A 259 -12.59 -6.70 -9.30
C GLN A 259 -11.32 -6.34 -10.07
N GLY A 260 -10.14 -6.53 -9.47
CA GLY A 260 -8.85 -6.21 -10.08
C GLY A 260 -8.68 -4.72 -10.43
N SER A 261 -9.49 -3.84 -9.84
CA SER A 261 -9.44 -2.41 -10.14
C SER A 261 -8.30 -1.70 -9.41
N VAL A 262 -7.81 -0.60 -9.99
CA VAL A 262 -6.71 0.22 -9.46
C VAL A 262 -7.12 1.69 -9.42
N ALA A 263 -7.10 2.30 -8.24
CA ALA A 263 -7.36 3.72 -8.01
C ALA A 263 -6.17 4.37 -7.31
N ILE A 264 -5.41 5.21 -8.00
CA ILE A 264 -4.21 5.85 -7.45
C ILE A 264 -4.22 7.35 -7.71
N GLY A 265 -4.10 8.14 -6.64
CA GLY A 265 -4.04 9.59 -6.73
C GLY A 265 -4.86 10.29 -5.67
N TYR A 266 -5.63 11.30 -6.07
CA TYR A 266 -6.47 12.12 -5.20
C TYR A 266 -7.92 12.07 -5.65
N ARG A 267 -8.82 11.54 -4.80
CA ARG A 267 -10.27 11.41 -5.08
C ARG A 267 -10.58 10.68 -6.39
N VAL A 268 -9.90 9.58 -6.58
CA VAL A 268 -10.01 8.73 -7.77
C VAL A 268 -10.94 7.55 -7.49
N GLN A 269 -11.74 7.16 -8.47
CA GLN A 269 -12.71 6.07 -8.35
C GLN A 269 -12.52 5.03 -9.46
N ALA A 270 -12.27 3.78 -9.10
CA ALA A 270 -12.15 2.65 -10.01
C ALA A 270 -13.23 1.61 -9.68
N GLU A 271 -14.45 1.87 -10.20
CA GLU A 271 -15.62 1.05 -9.91
C GLU A 271 -15.82 -0.09 -10.91
N GLY A 272 -15.32 0.04 -12.12
CA GLY A 272 -15.39 -1.00 -13.14
C GLY A 272 -14.41 -2.13 -12.88
N ASN A 273 -14.81 -3.37 -13.17
CA ASN A 273 -13.91 -4.51 -13.10
C ASN A 273 -12.72 -4.31 -14.03
N TYR A 274 -11.50 -4.60 -13.54
CA TYR A 274 -10.24 -4.39 -14.26
C TYR A 274 -10.02 -2.94 -14.71
N GLY A 275 -10.78 -2.01 -14.14
CA GLY A 275 -10.66 -0.58 -14.42
C GLY A 275 -9.46 0.04 -13.70
N VAL A 276 -8.75 0.92 -14.39
CA VAL A 276 -7.61 1.67 -13.87
C VAL A 276 -7.90 3.16 -13.90
N ALA A 277 -7.85 3.83 -12.75
CA ALA A 277 -8.07 5.27 -12.63
C ALA A 277 -6.89 5.91 -11.89
N LEU A 278 -6.24 6.90 -12.51
CA LEU A 278 -5.01 7.51 -12.01
C LEU A 278 -5.09 9.02 -12.02
N GLY A 279 -4.44 9.68 -11.06
CA GLY A 279 -4.26 11.12 -11.04
C GLY A 279 -5.25 11.86 -10.13
N TYR A 280 -5.98 12.83 -10.65
CA TYR A 280 -6.81 13.72 -9.87
C TYR A 280 -8.28 13.71 -10.32
N ARG A 281 -9.20 13.36 -9.41
CA ARG A 281 -10.67 13.42 -9.63
C ARG A 281 -11.11 12.78 -10.94
N VAL A 282 -10.81 11.52 -11.11
CA VAL A 282 -11.26 10.72 -12.25
C VAL A 282 -11.98 9.46 -11.79
N SER A 283 -12.90 8.97 -12.62
CA SER A 283 -13.70 7.78 -12.35
C SER A 283 -13.78 6.88 -13.59
N THR A 284 -13.70 5.57 -13.38
CA THR A 284 -14.05 4.60 -14.43
C THR A 284 -15.55 4.56 -14.72
N GLY A 285 -16.41 5.17 -13.86
CA GLY A 285 -17.86 5.20 -14.04
C GLY A 285 -18.50 3.81 -14.09
N GLY A 286 -17.94 2.83 -13.41
CA GLY A 286 -18.38 1.43 -13.47
C GLY A 286 -18.04 0.70 -14.77
N ARG A 287 -17.25 1.30 -15.67
CA ARG A 287 -16.91 0.72 -16.98
C ARG A 287 -15.81 -0.31 -16.86
N THR A 288 -16.11 -1.54 -17.24
CA THR A 288 -15.18 -2.66 -17.24
C THR A 288 -14.01 -2.42 -18.21
N GLY A 289 -12.78 -2.74 -17.78
CA GLY A 289 -11.58 -2.65 -18.60
C GLY A 289 -11.16 -1.23 -19.00
N SER A 290 -11.80 -0.18 -18.47
CA SER A 290 -11.45 1.19 -18.82
C SER A 290 -10.18 1.66 -18.09
N PHE A 291 -9.38 2.46 -18.79
CA PHE A 291 -8.26 3.20 -18.22
C PHE A 291 -8.57 4.69 -18.29
N ILE A 292 -8.42 5.40 -17.18
CA ILE A 292 -8.57 6.85 -17.14
C ILE A 292 -7.43 7.50 -16.37
N TRP A 293 -6.83 8.53 -16.96
CA TRP A 293 -5.88 9.41 -16.29
C TRP A 293 -6.37 10.86 -16.33
N GLY A 294 -6.19 11.59 -15.23
CA GLY A 294 -6.54 13.00 -15.19
C GLY A 294 -5.54 13.85 -14.42
N ASP A 295 -5.24 15.01 -15.01
CA ASP A 295 -4.48 16.09 -14.40
C ASP A 295 -5.30 16.86 -13.34
N GLU A 296 -4.69 17.86 -12.70
CA GLU A 296 -5.33 18.70 -11.66
C GLU A 296 -6.02 19.96 -12.19
N SER A 297 -6.13 20.12 -13.50
CA SER A 297 -6.60 21.36 -14.15
C SER A 297 -8.04 21.75 -13.81
N THR A 298 -8.85 20.82 -13.29
CA THR A 298 -10.23 21.06 -12.87
C THR A 298 -10.64 20.24 -11.67
N THR A 299 -11.52 20.77 -10.85
CA THR A 299 -12.18 20.04 -9.76
C THR A 299 -13.38 19.20 -10.22
N THR A 300 -13.82 19.35 -11.45
CA THR A 300 -14.88 18.52 -12.04
C THR A 300 -14.33 17.13 -12.36
N ALA A 301 -15.01 16.09 -11.89
CA ALA A 301 -14.61 14.72 -12.16
C ALA A 301 -14.77 14.37 -13.64
N SER A 302 -13.75 13.77 -14.24
CA SER A 302 -13.86 13.15 -15.56
C SER A 302 -14.18 11.66 -15.40
N THR A 303 -15.06 11.16 -16.25
CA THR A 303 -15.58 9.79 -16.15
C THR A 303 -15.52 9.07 -17.49
N SER A 304 -15.05 7.83 -17.49
CA SER A 304 -15.12 6.96 -18.68
C SER A 304 -16.57 6.73 -19.09
N THR A 305 -16.83 6.76 -20.38
CA THR A 305 -18.19 6.64 -20.95
C THR A 305 -18.49 5.26 -21.53
N ALA A 306 -17.45 4.46 -21.79
CA ALA A 306 -17.58 3.13 -22.40
C ALA A 306 -16.65 2.10 -21.73
N ASN A 307 -17.01 0.83 -21.82
CA ASN A 307 -16.12 -0.28 -21.46
C ASN A 307 -14.89 -0.29 -22.38
N ASN A 308 -13.75 -0.76 -21.82
CA ASN A 308 -12.48 -0.86 -22.55
C ASN A 308 -11.99 0.49 -23.15
N GLN A 309 -12.45 1.59 -22.62
CA GLN A 309 -12.07 2.94 -23.07
C GLN A 309 -10.74 3.35 -22.44
N PHE A 310 -9.84 3.90 -23.26
CA PHE A 310 -8.66 4.63 -22.80
C PHE A 310 -8.99 6.14 -22.87
N MET A 311 -9.07 6.79 -21.71
CA MET A 311 -9.42 8.20 -21.59
C MET A 311 -8.30 8.98 -20.88
N ILE A 312 -7.95 10.12 -21.41
CA ILE A 312 -6.99 11.05 -20.81
C ILE A 312 -7.61 12.44 -20.72
N ARG A 313 -7.52 13.06 -19.54
CA ARG A 313 -7.68 14.51 -19.38
C ARG A 313 -6.30 15.09 -19.11
N ALA A 314 -5.78 15.85 -20.08
CA ALA A 314 -4.47 16.48 -20.02
C ALA A 314 -4.59 17.90 -20.58
N ALA A 315 -4.90 18.88 -19.73
CA ALA A 315 -5.07 20.28 -20.15
C ALA A 315 -3.77 20.88 -20.73
N GLY A 316 -2.62 20.34 -20.36
CA GLY A 316 -1.31 20.68 -20.93
C GLY A 316 -1.00 20.00 -22.27
N GLY A 317 -1.92 19.19 -22.79
CA GLY A 317 -1.73 18.42 -24.03
C GLY A 317 -1.16 17.02 -23.80
N VAL A 318 -1.06 16.24 -24.90
CA VAL A 318 -0.51 14.87 -24.91
C VAL A 318 0.65 14.81 -25.90
N ARG A 319 1.75 14.19 -25.48
CA ARG A 319 2.94 13.96 -26.34
C ARG A 319 3.19 12.49 -26.51
N LEU A 320 3.16 12.01 -27.74
CA LEU A 320 3.51 10.65 -28.12
C LEU A 320 4.88 10.67 -28.80
N ARG A 321 5.85 9.93 -28.27
CA ARG A 321 7.22 9.87 -28.80
C ARG A 321 7.59 8.44 -29.17
N THR A 322 8.16 8.28 -30.36
CA THR A 322 8.47 6.97 -30.94
C THR A 322 9.97 6.74 -31.16
N SER A 323 10.81 7.72 -30.82
CA SER A 323 12.27 7.60 -30.82
C SER A 323 12.87 7.76 -29.44
N SER A 324 14.02 7.13 -29.19
CA SER A 324 14.76 7.27 -27.94
C SER A 324 15.29 8.69 -27.70
N SER A 325 15.53 9.47 -28.77
CA SER A 325 15.90 10.88 -28.70
C SER A 325 14.72 11.82 -28.44
N LEU A 326 13.50 11.30 -28.37
CA LEU A 326 12.25 12.05 -28.24
C LEU A 326 12.00 13.08 -29.37
N SER A 327 12.72 12.95 -30.48
CA SER A 327 12.67 13.90 -31.60
C SER A 327 11.52 13.62 -32.57
N THR A 328 11.02 12.37 -32.63
CA THR A 328 9.93 11.97 -33.54
C THR A 328 8.68 11.57 -32.76
N GLY A 329 7.53 11.89 -33.29
CA GLY A 329 6.23 11.59 -32.68
C GLY A 329 5.16 12.63 -33.03
N CYS A 330 4.06 12.61 -32.29
CA CYS A 330 2.95 13.54 -32.46
C CYS A 330 2.58 14.21 -31.13
N ASP A 331 2.18 15.45 -31.17
CA ASP A 331 1.64 16.21 -30.06
C ASP A 331 0.16 16.51 -30.30
N LEU A 332 -0.66 16.34 -29.27
CA LEU A 332 -1.96 16.99 -29.16
C LEU A 332 -1.78 18.22 -28.27
N PRO A 333 -1.62 19.43 -28.81
CA PRO A 333 -1.33 20.62 -28.02
C PRO A 333 -2.47 20.98 -27.07
N ALA A 334 -2.16 21.72 -26.01
CA ALA A 334 -3.14 22.22 -25.06
C ALA A 334 -4.27 22.98 -25.78
N GLY A 335 -5.52 22.63 -25.46
CA GLY A 335 -6.71 23.25 -26.06
C GLY A 335 -6.96 22.87 -27.54
N SER A 336 -6.11 22.05 -28.15
CA SER A 336 -6.27 21.59 -29.52
C SER A 336 -6.97 20.23 -29.59
N GLY A 337 -7.80 20.01 -30.59
CA GLY A 337 -8.37 18.71 -30.95
C GLY A 337 -7.62 18.01 -32.09
N VAL A 338 -6.46 18.53 -32.53
CA VAL A 338 -5.73 18.06 -33.71
C VAL A 338 -4.29 17.65 -33.32
N PHE A 339 -3.86 16.51 -33.81
CA PHE A 339 -2.48 16.06 -33.67
C PHE A 339 -1.55 16.83 -34.63
N SER A 340 -0.42 17.29 -34.09
CA SER A 340 0.70 17.85 -34.84
C SER A 340 1.88 16.88 -34.77
N CYS A 341 2.21 16.26 -35.91
CA CYS A 341 3.28 15.27 -35.96
C CYS A 341 4.57 15.88 -36.48
N THR A 342 5.70 15.35 -36.01
CA THR A 342 7.05 15.79 -36.41
C THR A 342 7.22 15.68 -37.92
N SER A 343 7.60 16.81 -38.55
CA SER A 343 7.92 16.89 -39.98
C SER A 343 9.14 17.79 -40.22
N ASP A 344 10.12 17.77 -39.30
CA ASP A 344 11.34 18.55 -39.39
C ASP A 344 12.23 18.06 -40.54
N ARG A 345 12.69 19.01 -41.38
CA ARG A 345 13.59 18.72 -42.49
C ARG A 345 14.89 18.05 -42.07
N ASN A 346 15.42 18.44 -40.89
CA ASN A 346 16.69 17.91 -40.38
C ASN A 346 16.60 16.46 -39.88
N LEU A 347 15.39 15.94 -39.73
CA LEU A 347 15.11 14.54 -39.37
C LEU A 347 14.76 13.68 -40.59
N LYS A 348 14.85 14.25 -41.78
CA LYS A 348 14.57 13.58 -43.06
C LYS A 348 15.79 13.60 -43.97
N GLU A 349 15.95 12.57 -44.76
CA GLU A 349 17.01 12.41 -45.71
C GLU A 349 16.50 11.84 -47.04
N ASP A 350 17.33 11.72 -48.05
CA ASP A 350 17.03 11.10 -49.37
C ASP A 350 15.82 11.79 -50.08
N PHE A 351 15.80 13.12 -50.11
CA PHE A 351 14.80 13.87 -50.83
C PHE A 351 14.89 13.63 -52.32
N ARG A 352 13.74 13.31 -52.96
CA ARG A 352 13.62 13.08 -54.41
C ARG A 352 12.45 13.91 -54.94
N ASP A 353 12.61 14.44 -56.14
CA ASP A 353 11.54 15.13 -56.84
C ASP A 353 10.44 14.16 -57.25
N VAL A 354 9.19 14.64 -57.20
CA VAL A 354 8.02 13.85 -57.57
C VAL A 354 7.54 14.27 -58.96
N ASP A 355 7.47 13.31 -59.89
CA ASP A 355 6.81 13.49 -61.17
C ASP A 355 5.27 13.61 -60.93
N GLY A 356 4.78 14.83 -60.99
CA GLY A 356 3.37 15.12 -60.75
C GLY A 356 2.41 14.55 -61.79
N GLU A 357 2.83 14.41 -63.03
CA GLU A 357 1.99 13.82 -64.07
C GLU A 357 1.84 12.33 -63.92
N ALA A 358 2.96 11.63 -63.67
CA ALA A 358 2.93 10.21 -63.33
C ALA A 358 2.12 9.96 -62.04
N LEU A 359 2.25 10.84 -61.05
CA LEU A 359 1.45 10.73 -59.81
C LEU A 359 -0.05 10.96 -60.06
N LEU A 360 -0.45 11.94 -60.85
CA LEU A 360 -1.85 12.15 -61.23
C LEU A 360 -2.44 10.94 -61.94
N ALA A 361 -1.70 10.30 -62.83
CA ALA A 361 -2.14 9.08 -63.51
C ALA A 361 -2.43 7.95 -62.52
N LYS A 362 -1.56 7.81 -61.51
CA LYS A 362 -1.75 6.84 -60.43
C LYS A 362 -2.97 7.16 -59.53
N VAL A 363 -3.14 8.43 -59.18
CA VAL A 363 -4.32 8.87 -58.39
C VAL A 363 -5.63 8.65 -59.18
N ALA A 364 -5.64 8.92 -60.49
CA ALA A 364 -6.78 8.67 -61.34
C ALA A 364 -7.16 7.19 -61.48
N GLY A 365 -6.20 6.32 -61.41
CA GLY A 365 -6.39 4.85 -61.44
C GLY A 365 -6.62 4.19 -60.07
N LEU A 366 -6.47 4.93 -58.98
CA LEU A 366 -6.62 4.38 -57.65
C LEU A 366 -8.09 4.14 -57.30
N PRO A 367 -8.47 2.89 -56.92
CA PRO A 367 -9.84 2.63 -56.48
C PRO A 367 -10.16 3.38 -55.17
N VAL A 368 -11.19 4.19 -55.17
CA VAL A 368 -11.72 4.89 -54.01
C VAL A 368 -13.15 4.45 -53.78
N ALA A 369 -13.41 3.93 -52.60
CA ALA A 369 -14.73 3.39 -52.26
C ALA A 369 -15.21 3.88 -50.89
N SER A 370 -16.51 3.83 -50.67
CA SER A 370 -17.07 3.99 -49.32
C SER A 370 -17.17 2.63 -48.63
N TRP A 371 -16.65 2.53 -47.40
CA TRP A 371 -16.56 1.29 -46.63
C TRP A 371 -16.82 1.56 -45.15
N ARG A 372 -16.87 0.50 -44.36
CA ARG A 372 -16.86 0.53 -42.89
C ARG A 372 -16.01 -0.62 -42.34
N TYR A 373 -15.47 -0.49 -41.12
CA TYR A 373 -14.87 -1.62 -40.45
C TYR A 373 -15.94 -2.66 -40.02
N LYS A 374 -15.56 -3.92 -40.02
CA LYS A 374 -16.47 -5.03 -39.67
C LYS A 374 -17.04 -4.93 -38.26
N GLY A 375 -16.31 -4.30 -37.32
CA GLY A 375 -16.71 -4.12 -35.92
C GLY A 375 -17.39 -2.79 -35.60
N GLU A 376 -17.58 -1.90 -36.58
CA GLU A 376 -18.22 -0.59 -36.36
C GLU A 376 -19.74 -0.67 -36.45
N ASP A 377 -20.40 0.35 -35.85
CA ASP A 377 -21.83 0.57 -36.04
C ASP A 377 -22.17 0.66 -37.54
N GLY A 378 -23.25 -0.01 -37.93
CA GLY A 378 -23.69 -0.09 -39.31
C GLY A 378 -23.97 1.26 -39.98
N GLN A 379 -24.15 2.34 -39.22
CA GLN A 379 -24.38 3.69 -39.71
C GLN A 379 -23.08 4.45 -40.04
N VAL A 380 -21.94 4.01 -39.52
CA VAL A 380 -20.65 4.66 -39.76
C VAL A 380 -20.13 4.29 -41.15
N ARG A 381 -19.74 5.30 -41.94
CA ARG A 381 -19.16 5.12 -43.29
C ARG A 381 -17.88 5.93 -43.41
N HIS A 382 -16.90 5.32 -44.04
CA HIS A 382 -15.62 5.95 -44.42
C HIS A 382 -15.53 6.04 -45.94
N LEU A 383 -14.67 6.91 -46.43
CA LEU A 383 -14.36 7.07 -47.85
C LEU A 383 -12.85 7.10 -48.02
N GLY A 384 -12.33 6.27 -48.91
CA GLY A 384 -10.89 6.27 -49.21
C GLY A 384 -10.45 5.01 -49.96
N PRO A 385 -9.20 4.97 -50.37
CA PRO A 385 -8.57 3.75 -50.90
C PRO A 385 -8.29 2.74 -49.79
N VAL A 386 -8.06 1.51 -50.16
CA VAL A 386 -7.52 0.48 -49.26
C VAL A 386 -5.99 0.48 -49.28
N ALA A 387 -5.36 0.04 -48.19
CA ALA A 387 -3.89 0.11 -48.04
C ALA A 387 -3.14 -0.69 -49.10
N GLN A 388 -3.66 -1.84 -49.52
CA GLN A 388 -3.05 -2.67 -50.58
C GLN A 388 -2.96 -1.91 -51.91
N ASP A 389 -4.06 -1.27 -52.32
CA ASP A 389 -4.11 -0.52 -53.58
C ASP A 389 -3.22 0.74 -53.53
N PHE A 390 -3.24 1.43 -52.38
CA PHE A 390 -2.43 2.63 -52.17
C PHE A 390 -0.93 2.28 -52.23
N ARG A 391 -0.50 1.23 -51.56
CA ARG A 391 0.89 0.77 -51.56
C ARG A 391 1.33 0.25 -52.95
N ALA A 392 0.47 -0.50 -53.61
CA ALA A 392 0.74 -0.95 -54.98
C ALA A 392 0.93 0.21 -55.99
N ALA A 393 0.14 1.25 -55.85
CA ALA A 393 0.21 2.45 -56.72
C ALA A 393 1.41 3.33 -56.40
N PHE A 394 1.72 3.61 -55.14
CA PHE A 394 2.69 4.64 -54.75
C PHE A 394 3.99 4.09 -54.15
N GLY A 395 4.01 2.88 -53.64
CA GLY A 395 5.19 2.28 -52.96
C GLY A 395 5.50 2.94 -51.61
N LEU A 396 4.51 3.64 -51.00
CA LEU A 396 4.63 4.34 -49.71
C LEU A 396 4.12 3.49 -48.56
N GLY A 397 4.50 3.87 -47.33
CA GLY A 397 4.09 3.18 -46.10
C GLY A 397 4.99 2.00 -45.74
N THR A 398 4.82 1.49 -44.50
CA THR A 398 5.60 0.40 -43.93
C THR A 398 5.06 -0.98 -44.27
N ASP A 399 3.76 -1.10 -44.49
CA ASP A 399 3.06 -2.37 -44.78
C ASP A 399 1.90 -2.15 -45.75
N ASP A 400 1.18 -3.21 -46.09
CA ASP A 400 0.04 -3.22 -46.99
C ASP A 400 -1.33 -3.23 -46.27
N THR A 401 -1.34 -3.02 -44.95
CA THR A 401 -2.55 -3.03 -44.12
C THR A 401 -2.90 -1.68 -43.51
N SER A 402 -1.99 -0.69 -43.62
CA SER A 402 -2.16 0.67 -43.12
C SER A 402 -1.76 1.74 -44.13
N ILE A 403 -2.36 2.93 -44.05
CA ILE A 403 -1.97 4.10 -44.82
C ILE A 403 -1.55 5.18 -43.82
N GLY A 404 -0.31 5.64 -43.90
CA GLY A 404 0.18 6.79 -43.12
C GLY A 404 -0.55 8.07 -43.52
N MET A 405 -1.06 8.84 -42.54
CA MET A 405 -1.74 10.11 -42.80
C MET A 405 -0.82 11.08 -43.56
N LEU A 406 0.47 11.13 -43.20
CA LEU A 406 1.45 11.98 -43.92
C LEU A 406 1.67 11.53 -45.36
N ASP A 407 1.55 10.26 -45.68
CA ASP A 407 1.77 9.72 -47.01
C ASP A 407 0.58 10.06 -47.93
N ILE A 408 -0.65 9.85 -47.48
CA ILE A 408 -1.84 10.19 -48.26
C ILE A 408 -1.96 11.71 -48.42
N ASP A 409 -1.64 12.51 -47.42
CA ASP A 409 -1.64 13.97 -47.51
C ASP A 409 -0.54 14.46 -48.46
N GLY A 410 0.64 13.83 -48.47
CA GLY A 410 1.71 14.10 -49.42
C GLY A 410 1.30 13.81 -50.86
N VAL A 411 0.66 12.68 -51.11
CA VAL A 411 0.12 12.33 -52.45
C VAL A 411 -0.95 13.35 -52.89
N ASN A 412 -1.87 13.70 -51.98
CA ASN A 412 -2.91 14.73 -52.28
C ASN A 412 -2.28 16.08 -52.61
N MET A 413 -1.28 16.54 -51.85
CA MET A 413 -0.59 17.81 -52.09
C MET A 413 0.12 17.82 -53.45
N ALA A 414 0.86 16.75 -53.77
CA ALA A 414 1.54 16.63 -55.06
C ALA A 414 0.55 16.56 -56.25
N ALA A 415 -0.58 15.88 -56.07
CA ALA A 415 -1.65 15.83 -57.08
C ALA A 415 -2.28 17.21 -57.32
N ILE A 416 -2.56 17.97 -56.24
CA ILE A 416 -3.11 19.35 -56.35
C ILE A 416 -2.11 20.24 -57.08
N GLN A 417 -0.82 20.18 -56.80
CA GLN A 417 0.21 20.94 -57.48
C GLN A 417 0.29 20.59 -58.97
N ALA A 418 0.14 19.34 -59.34
CA ALA A 418 0.12 18.90 -60.72
C ALA A 418 -1.17 19.37 -61.48
N LEU A 419 -2.31 19.26 -60.83
CA LEU A 419 -3.57 19.80 -61.39
C LEU A 419 -3.51 21.29 -61.57
N GLU A 420 -2.91 22.05 -60.68
CA GLU A 420 -2.75 23.50 -60.79
C GLU A 420 -1.86 23.86 -61.98
N ARG A 421 -0.76 23.14 -62.21
CA ARG A 421 0.09 23.30 -63.42
C ARG A 421 -0.71 23.03 -64.71
N ARG A 422 -1.43 21.89 -64.78
CA ARG A 422 -2.34 21.59 -65.92
C ARG A 422 -3.37 22.68 -66.16
N THR A 423 -3.94 23.18 -65.08
CA THR A 423 -4.96 24.24 -65.19
C THR A 423 -4.37 25.52 -65.79
N ARG A 424 -3.18 25.95 -65.35
CA ARG A 424 -2.47 27.09 -65.95
C ARG A 424 -2.15 26.87 -67.41
N GLU A 425 -1.66 25.70 -67.79
CA GLU A 425 -1.37 25.34 -69.18
C GLU A 425 -2.64 25.35 -70.04
N LEU A 426 -3.76 24.84 -69.53
CA LEU A 426 -5.04 24.85 -70.20
C LEU A 426 -5.55 26.28 -70.41
N HIS A 427 -5.40 27.16 -69.42
CA HIS A 427 -5.77 28.56 -69.55
C HIS A 427 -4.89 29.26 -70.59
N ALA A 428 -3.60 29.02 -70.61
CA ALA A 428 -2.70 29.58 -71.60
C ALA A 428 -3.03 29.08 -73.02
N LYS A 429 -3.29 27.78 -73.19
CA LYS A 429 -3.73 27.22 -74.49
C LYS A 429 -5.11 27.72 -74.93
N SER A 430 -6.03 27.95 -73.99
CA SER A 430 -7.34 28.54 -74.30
C SER A 430 -7.21 29.96 -74.78
N ALA A 431 -6.37 30.80 -74.17
CA ALA A 431 -6.11 32.16 -74.59
C ALA A 431 -5.44 32.20 -75.97
N GLU A 432 -4.48 31.30 -76.24
CA GLU A 432 -3.83 31.11 -77.54
C GLU A 432 -4.88 30.73 -78.61
N LEU A 433 -5.76 29.78 -78.28
CA LEU A 433 -6.81 29.31 -79.17
C LEU A 433 -7.78 30.45 -79.50
N ASP A 434 -8.11 31.27 -78.52
CA ASP A 434 -9.04 32.44 -78.75
C ASP A 434 -8.35 33.53 -79.59
N ALA A 435 -7.04 33.77 -79.45
CA ALA A 435 -6.26 34.61 -80.29
C ALA A 435 -6.24 34.09 -81.73
N LEU A 436 -5.96 32.79 -81.92
CA LEU A 436 -5.98 32.15 -83.26
C LEU A 436 -7.38 32.22 -83.91
N LYS A 437 -8.46 32.06 -83.17
CA LYS A 437 -9.84 32.25 -83.70
C LYS A 437 -10.08 33.63 -84.12
N ALA A 438 -9.59 34.65 -83.41
CA ALA A 438 -9.70 36.06 -83.79
C ALA A 438 -8.91 36.35 -85.07
N GLU A 439 -7.69 35.86 -85.19
CA GLU A 439 -6.89 35.97 -86.39
C GLU A 439 -7.55 35.29 -87.59
N LEU A 440 -8.10 34.09 -87.40
CA LEU A 440 -8.81 33.36 -88.44
C LEU A 440 -10.07 34.13 -88.86
N ALA A 441 -10.80 34.75 -87.95
CA ALA A 441 -11.97 35.59 -88.27
C ALA A 441 -11.56 36.83 -89.09
N ALA A 442 -10.46 37.50 -88.70
CA ALA A 442 -9.93 38.64 -89.40
C ALA A 442 -9.46 38.23 -90.81
N LEU A 443 -8.76 37.11 -90.96
CA LEU A 443 -8.32 36.60 -92.25
C LEU A 443 -9.51 36.22 -93.15
N LYS A 444 -10.56 35.60 -92.60
CA LYS A 444 -11.81 35.33 -93.37
C LYS A 444 -12.51 36.58 -93.84
N ALA A 445 -12.54 37.65 -93.07
CA ALA A 445 -13.07 38.93 -93.42
C ALA A 445 -12.28 39.57 -94.56
N SER A 446 -10.95 39.58 -94.46
CA SER A 446 -10.05 40.08 -95.51
C SER A 446 -10.16 39.26 -96.79
N VAL A 447 -10.30 37.97 -96.75
CA VAL A 447 -10.56 37.13 -97.95
C VAL A 447 -11.94 37.44 -98.57
N ALA A 448 -12.96 37.69 -97.76
CA ALA A 448 -14.29 38.07 -98.23
C ALA A 448 -14.27 39.41 -98.92
N GLU A 449 -13.55 40.40 -98.37
CA GLU A 449 -13.34 41.72 -99.00
C GLU A 449 -12.58 41.58 -100.32
N LEU A 450 -11.51 40.78 -100.37
CA LEU A 450 -10.76 40.52 -101.60
C LEU A 450 -11.64 39.86 -102.66
N LYS A 451 -12.48 38.90 -102.27
CA LYS A 451 -13.44 38.26 -103.18
C LYS A 451 -14.49 39.24 -103.71
N ALA A 452 -14.94 40.22 -102.90
CA ALA A 452 -15.89 41.21 -103.28
C ALA A 452 -15.26 42.26 -104.21
N SER A 453 -13.95 42.51 -104.14
CA SER A 453 -13.23 43.50 -105.00
C SER A 453 -12.79 42.94 -106.36
N LEU A 454 -12.85 41.61 -106.56
CA LEU A 454 -12.51 41.01 -107.88
C LEU A 454 -13.63 41.25 -108.90
N PRO A 455 -13.28 41.77 -110.10
CA PRO A 455 -14.27 41.96 -111.12
C PRO A 455 -14.91 40.65 -111.55
N ARG A 456 -16.26 40.61 -111.57
CA ARG A 456 -17.00 39.48 -112.15
C ARG A 456 -16.67 39.38 -113.64
N ARG A 457 -16.02 38.34 -114.07
CA ARG A 457 -15.88 37.95 -115.44
C ARG A 457 -17.15 37.29 -115.93
#